data_32985f67b9dc1e18826c25e56efd9c8c
#
_entry.id   32985f67b9dc1e18826c25e56efd9c8c
#
_cell.length_a   1.000
_cell.length_b   1.000
_cell.length_c   1.000
_cell.angle_alpha   90.00
_cell.angle_beta   90.00
_cell.angle_gamma   90.00
#
_symmetry.space_group_name_H-M   'P 1'
#
loop_
_entity.id
_entity.type
_entity.pdbx_description
1 polymer ?
#
loop_
_entity_poly.entity_id
_entity_poly.type
_entity_poly.pdbx_seq_one_letter_code
_entity_poly.pdbx_strand_id
1 'polypeptide(L)'
;MKNFVTTLAAGHLALALLAGAAHAGTLTLYTSQPEADATKTVEAFKAANPGVEVEIFRSGTSDLLTKLAAEFAAGAPQPDVLLIADAVSMELLKKDNRLLAYPEADVEGLAPDSYDAERTYFGSKLITTGIAYNSAAAEKPESWADLVKPAYKDGVVMPSPLYSGAAAYMMSGVALDPALGWEFYTGLKDNGTIAVRGNGAVLKAVAGGEKPYGVLVDFMALNAKAQGSPIEFVFPAEGVSAVTEPVAILSSAKNPEDGRRFVDFILSDAGQKLARDMGYLPAKASAGRPDWLPEGVEIKLMPADIKAVTERIEADKAGFAELFGG
;
A
#
# COMPACT_ATOMS: atom_id res chain seq x y z
N MET A 1 -57.83 -65.72 -29.32
CA MET A 1 -57.13 -64.63 -30.04
C MET A 1 -56.51 -63.73 -28.94
N LYS A 2 -55.19 -63.77 -28.87
CA LYS A 2 -54.42 -63.18 -27.76
C LYS A 2 -53.93 -61.79 -28.17
N ASN A 3 -54.33 -60.75 -27.42
CA ASN A 3 -53.81 -59.39 -27.63
C ASN A 3 -52.53 -59.19 -26.79
N PHE A 4 -51.44 -58.93 -27.45
CA PHE A 4 -50.17 -58.49 -26.86
C PHE A 4 -50.20 -56.94 -26.67
N VAL A 5 -50.12 -56.48 -25.50
CA VAL A 5 -49.90 -55.05 -25.15
C VAL A 5 -48.42 -54.89 -24.89
N THR A 6 -47.74 -54.12 -25.72
CA THR A 6 -46.31 -53.76 -25.55
C THR A 6 -46.22 -52.48 -24.77
N THR A 7 -45.69 -52.53 -23.54
CA THR A 7 -45.43 -51.37 -22.71
C THR A 7 -44.04 -50.82 -23.04
N LEU A 8 -43.97 -49.62 -23.61
CA LEU A 8 -42.70 -48.86 -23.74
C LEU A 8 -42.33 -48.24 -22.40
N ALA A 9 -41.23 -48.67 -21.81
CA ALA A 9 -40.61 -48.00 -20.65
C ALA A 9 -39.72 -46.86 -21.14
N ALA A 10 -40.14 -45.62 -20.92
CA ALA A 10 -39.33 -44.41 -21.15
C ALA A 10 -38.34 -44.23 -19.97
N GLY A 11 -37.09 -44.57 -20.22
CA GLY A 11 -35.99 -44.29 -19.27
C GLY A 11 -35.64 -42.80 -19.25
N HIS A 12 -35.95 -42.12 -18.18
CA HIS A 12 -35.45 -40.77 -17.94
C HIS A 12 -34.00 -40.84 -17.41
N LEU A 13 -33.04 -40.49 -18.25
CA LEU A 13 -31.66 -40.31 -17.87
C LEU A 13 -31.54 -38.96 -17.23
N ALA A 14 -31.61 -38.91 -15.90
CA ALA A 14 -31.32 -37.71 -15.12
C ALA A 14 -29.82 -37.46 -15.15
N LEU A 15 -29.39 -36.50 -15.97
CA LEU A 15 -28.03 -35.99 -16.00
C LEU A 15 -27.87 -35.09 -14.77
N ALA A 16 -27.37 -35.64 -13.66
CA ALA A 16 -26.97 -34.87 -12.49
C ALA A 16 -25.75 -34.04 -12.88
N LEU A 17 -25.95 -32.75 -13.15
CA LEU A 17 -24.90 -31.75 -13.16
C LEU A 17 -24.34 -31.66 -11.73
N LEU A 18 -23.28 -32.38 -11.45
CA LEU A 18 -22.38 -32.16 -10.35
C LEU A 18 -21.67 -30.84 -10.67
N ALA A 19 -22.32 -29.71 -10.31
CA ALA A 19 -21.62 -28.47 -10.11
C ALA A 19 -20.63 -28.76 -8.96
N GLY A 20 -19.39 -29.06 -9.30
CA GLY A 20 -18.32 -29.14 -8.34
C GLY A 20 -18.28 -27.79 -7.62
N ALA A 21 -18.72 -27.77 -6.36
CA ALA A 21 -18.40 -26.67 -5.48
C ALA A 21 -16.88 -26.62 -5.43
N ALA A 22 -16.30 -25.73 -6.21
CA ALA A 22 -14.89 -25.36 -6.03
C ALA A 22 -14.79 -24.95 -4.56
N HIS A 23 -14.11 -25.76 -3.76
CA HIS A 23 -13.72 -25.38 -2.41
C HIS A 23 -12.82 -24.15 -2.63
N ALA A 24 -13.40 -22.96 -2.46
CA ALA A 24 -12.61 -21.77 -2.35
C ALA A 24 -11.79 -21.94 -1.05
N GLY A 25 -10.49 -21.97 -1.20
CA GLY A 25 -9.57 -22.02 -0.06
C GLY A 25 -9.69 -20.73 0.77
N THR A 26 -9.09 -20.70 1.92
CA THR A 26 -8.90 -19.45 2.66
C THR A 26 -7.67 -18.74 2.10
N LEU A 27 -7.87 -17.59 1.47
CA LEU A 27 -6.80 -16.72 1.00
C LEU A 27 -6.14 -16.02 2.20
N THR A 28 -4.84 -16.16 2.36
CA THR A 28 -4.09 -15.46 3.41
C THR A 28 -3.47 -14.19 2.83
N LEU A 29 -3.96 -13.03 3.28
CA LEU A 29 -3.48 -11.70 2.88
C LEU A 29 -2.58 -11.10 3.95
N TYR A 30 -1.32 -10.78 3.59
CA TYR A 30 -0.46 -9.93 4.41
C TYR A 30 -0.50 -8.51 3.85
N THR A 31 -0.82 -7.53 4.72
CA THR A 31 -0.99 -6.15 4.27
C THR A 31 -0.46 -5.13 5.26
N SER A 32 0.07 -4.02 4.72
CA SER A 32 0.44 -2.83 5.51
C SER A 32 -0.62 -1.73 5.48
N GLN A 33 -1.76 -1.95 4.82
CA GLN A 33 -2.87 -1.00 4.84
C GLN A 33 -3.33 -0.70 6.29
N PRO A 34 -3.93 0.46 6.56
CA PRO A 34 -4.72 0.67 7.77
C PRO A 34 -5.78 -0.44 7.92
N GLU A 35 -6.02 -0.88 9.14
CA GLU A 35 -6.92 -2.02 9.41
C GLU A 35 -8.32 -1.82 8.80
N ALA A 36 -8.88 -0.61 8.94
CA ALA A 36 -10.19 -0.28 8.39
C ALA A 36 -10.23 -0.38 6.85
N ASP A 37 -9.14 0.00 6.17
CA ASP A 37 -9.05 -0.04 4.72
C ASP A 37 -8.82 -1.47 4.21
N ALA A 38 -7.99 -2.25 4.91
CA ALA A 38 -7.80 -3.66 4.63
C ALA A 38 -9.13 -4.44 4.75
N THR A 39 -9.90 -4.15 5.80
CA THR A 39 -11.23 -4.74 6.01
C THR A 39 -12.18 -4.39 4.87
N LYS A 40 -12.30 -3.11 4.50
CA LYS A 40 -13.15 -2.67 3.37
C LYS A 40 -12.73 -3.33 2.04
N THR A 41 -11.41 -3.43 1.80
CA THR A 41 -10.88 -4.07 0.59
C THR A 41 -11.29 -5.54 0.53
N VAL A 42 -11.13 -6.27 1.64
CA VAL A 42 -11.49 -7.68 1.73
C VAL A 42 -12.99 -7.91 1.64
N GLU A 43 -13.80 -7.08 2.31
CA GLU A 43 -15.27 -7.17 2.23
C GLU A 43 -15.77 -6.97 0.79
N ALA A 44 -15.23 -5.97 0.08
CA ALA A 44 -15.59 -5.71 -1.31
C ALA A 44 -15.11 -6.83 -2.24
N PHE A 45 -13.91 -7.38 -2.01
CA PHE A 45 -13.41 -8.55 -2.74
C PHE A 45 -14.32 -9.78 -2.53
N LYS A 46 -14.70 -10.08 -1.28
CA LYS A 46 -15.60 -11.20 -0.96
C LYS A 46 -16.98 -11.02 -1.58
N ALA A 47 -17.50 -9.81 -1.61
CA ALA A 47 -18.78 -9.51 -2.27
C ALA A 47 -18.73 -9.78 -3.79
N ALA A 48 -17.61 -9.50 -4.43
CA ALA A 48 -17.38 -9.77 -5.85
C ALA A 48 -17.03 -11.24 -6.15
N ASN A 49 -16.55 -12.00 -5.14
CA ASN A 49 -16.09 -13.39 -5.25
C ASN A 49 -16.75 -14.28 -4.18
N PRO A 50 -18.06 -14.56 -4.30
CA PRO A 50 -18.78 -15.36 -3.31
C PRO A 50 -18.14 -16.75 -3.10
N GLY A 51 -17.96 -17.11 -1.84
CA GLY A 51 -17.36 -18.40 -1.43
C GLY A 51 -15.85 -18.34 -1.14
N VAL A 52 -15.15 -17.24 -1.45
CA VAL A 52 -13.75 -17.05 -1.05
C VAL A 52 -13.71 -16.48 0.37
N GLU A 53 -13.01 -17.16 1.27
CA GLU A 53 -12.70 -16.63 2.59
C GLU A 53 -11.31 -15.98 2.59
N VAL A 54 -11.12 -14.93 3.39
CA VAL A 54 -9.84 -14.20 3.49
C VAL A 54 -9.45 -14.03 4.95
N GLU A 55 -8.23 -14.46 5.26
CA GLU A 55 -7.57 -14.15 6.53
C GLU A 55 -6.57 -13.01 6.34
N ILE A 56 -6.68 -11.99 7.19
CA ILE A 56 -5.81 -10.81 7.11
C ILE A 56 -4.76 -10.88 8.23
N PHE A 57 -3.50 -10.77 7.87
CA PHE A 57 -2.44 -10.42 8.80
C PHE A 57 -1.95 -9.00 8.49
N ARG A 58 -2.14 -8.07 9.44
CA ARG A 58 -1.79 -6.66 9.26
C ARG A 58 -0.66 -6.25 10.20
N SER A 59 0.40 -5.65 9.64
CA SER A 59 1.46 -4.94 10.38
C SER A 59 2.09 -3.84 9.52
N GLY A 60 3.12 -3.15 10.01
CA GLY A 60 3.95 -2.29 9.15
C GLY A 60 4.76 -3.13 8.16
N THR A 61 5.14 -2.53 7.04
CA THR A 61 5.85 -3.23 5.95
C THR A 61 7.09 -3.96 6.46
N SER A 62 7.93 -3.32 7.28
CA SER A 62 9.16 -3.94 7.78
C SER A 62 8.90 -5.14 8.70
N ASP A 63 7.92 -5.03 9.60
CA ASP A 63 7.52 -6.16 10.47
C ASP A 63 6.99 -7.34 9.64
N LEU A 64 6.17 -7.05 8.60
CA LEU A 64 5.66 -8.06 7.67
C LEU A 64 6.79 -8.79 6.96
N LEU A 65 7.75 -8.05 6.43
CA LEU A 65 8.90 -8.62 5.72
C LEU A 65 9.80 -9.44 6.65
N THR A 66 10.01 -8.98 7.88
CA THR A 66 10.76 -9.72 8.90
C THR A 66 10.07 -11.05 9.24
N LYS A 67 8.74 -11.02 9.45
CA LYS A 67 7.94 -12.22 9.67
C LYS A 67 8.01 -13.16 8.48
N LEU A 68 7.83 -12.63 7.27
CA LEU A 68 7.88 -13.40 6.03
C LEU A 68 9.25 -14.06 5.81
N ALA A 69 10.35 -13.33 6.07
CA ALA A 69 11.69 -13.87 6.00
C ALA A 69 11.91 -15.05 6.97
N ALA A 70 11.40 -14.93 8.21
CA ALA A 70 11.46 -16.03 9.19
C ALA A 70 10.62 -17.24 8.73
N GLU A 71 9.45 -17.03 8.13
CA GLU A 71 8.61 -18.09 7.56
C GLU A 71 9.30 -18.81 6.39
N PHE A 72 9.94 -18.07 5.49
CA PHE A 72 10.74 -18.66 4.41
C PHE A 72 11.93 -19.47 4.95
N ALA A 73 12.62 -18.96 5.96
CA ALA A 73 13.73 -19.68 6.60
C ALA A 73 13.26 -20.98 7.26
N ALA A 74 12.03 -21.00 7.80
CA ALA A 74 11.40 -22.18 8.37
C ALA A 74 10.79 -23.12 7.31
N GLY A 75 10.81 -22.76 6.02
CA GLY A 75 10.18 -23.51 4.92
C GLY A 75 8.64 -23.53 4.98
N ALA A 76 8.03 -22.58 5.68
CA ALA A 76 6.58 -22.54 5.94
C ALA A 76 5.99 -21.14 5.75
N PRO A 77 6.16 -20.47 4.59
CA PRO A 77 5.53 -19.20 4.32
C PRO A 77 4.00 -19.33 4.37
N GLN A 78 3.36 -18.35 5.00
CA GLN A 78 1.91 -18.40 5.25
C GLN A 78 1.07 -17.64 4.23
N PRO A 79 1.50 -16.43 3.74
CA PRO A 79 0.63 -15.66 2.88
C PRO A 79 0.54 -16.22 1.46
N ASP A 80 -0.65 -16.07 0.87
CA ASP A 80 -0.87 -16.24 -0.56
C ASP A 80 -0.58 -14.95 -1.31
N VAL A 81 -1.02 -13.81 -0.73
CA VAL A 81 -0.95 -12.48 -1.35
C VAL A 81 -0.33 -11.46 -0.40
N LEU A 82 0.47 -10.58 -0.96
CA LEU A 82 0.98 -9.37 -0.32
C LEU A 82 0.29 -8.14 -0.91
N LEU A 83 -0.10 -7.18 -0.05
CA LEU A 83 -0.54 -5.85 -0.44
C LEU A 83 0.13 -4.85 0.50
N ILE A 84 1.30 -4.35 0.12
CA ILE A 84 2.21 -3.60 1.01
C ILE A 84 2.72 -2.32 0.35
N ALA A 85 3.02 -1.32 1.17
CA ALA A 85 3.29 0.04 0.72
C ALA A 85 4.77 0.28 0.38
N ASP A 86 5.35 -0.47 -0.54
CA ASP A 86 6.49 -0.07 -1.39
C ASP A 86 6.84 -1.12 -2.45
N ALA A 87 7.26 -0.65 -3.62
CA ALA A 87 7.70 -1.52 -4.70
C ALA A 87 9.13 -2.06 -4.49
N VAL A 88 9.95 -1.42 -3.64
CA VAL A 88 11.31 -1.90 -3.30
C VAL A 88 11.25 -3.26 -2.65
N SER A 89 10.31 -3.44 -1.71
CA SER A 89 10.08 -4.74 -1.06
C SER A 89 9.71 -5.83 -2.08
N MET A 90 8.93 -5.48 -3.10
CA MET A 90 8.57 -6.42 -4.18
C MET A 90 9.80 -6.75 -5.05
N GLU A 91 10.63 -5.77 -5.38
CA GLU A 91 11.88 -6.01 -6.12
C GLU A 91 12.83 -6.96 -5.38
N LEU A 92 12.97 -6.81 -4.06
CA LEU A 92 13.78 -7.72 -3.23
C LEU A 92 13.19 -9.14 -3.23
N LEU A 93 11.89 -9.28 -3.05
CA LEU A 93 11.22 -10.59 -3.10
C LEU A 93 11.29 -11.23 -4.49
N LYS A 94 11.16 -10.43 -5.56
CA LYS A 94 11.33 -10.88 -6.94
C LYS A 94 12.74 -11.42 -7.18
N LYS A 95 13.77 -10.69 -6.76
CA LYS A 95 15.17 -11.10 -6.86
C LYS A 95 15.41 -12.48 -6.22
N ASP A 96 14.72 -12.78 -5.15
CA ASP A 96 14.78 -14.05 -4.45
C ASP A 96 13.83 -15.12 -5.02
N ASN A 97 13.16 -14.88 -6.17
CA ASN A 97 12.16 -15.75 -6.78
C ASN A 97 10.98 -16.10 -5.85
N ARG A 98 10.56 -15.14 -5.01
CA ARG A 98 9.48 -15.33 -4.04
C ARG A 98 8.10 -14.93 -4.58
N LEU A 99 8.04 -14.28 -5.75
CA LEU A 99 6.80 -13.82 -6.36
C LEU A 99 6.40 -14.73 -7.53
N LEU A 100 5.09 -14.94 -7.69
CA LEU A 100 4.49 -15.67 -8.80
C LEU A 100 4.20 -14.69 -9.94
N ALA A 101 4.66 -14.99 -11.14
CA ALA A 101 4.28 -14.21 -12.32
C ALA A 101 2.81 -14.47 -12.69
N TYR A 102 2.10 -13.39 -13.04
CA TYR A 102 0.71 -13.44 -13.52
C TYR A 102 0.58 -12.62 -14.82
N PRO A 103 1.03 -13.16 -15.98
CA PRO A 103 1.02 -12.46 -17.27
C PRO A 103 -0.36 -12.03 -17.74
N GLU A 104 -1.41 -12.76 -17.34
CA GLU A 104 -2.80 -12.55 -17.73
C GLU A 104 -3.47 -11.38 -16.99
N ALA A 105 -2.83 -10.83 -15.96
CA ALA A 105 -3.38 -9.70 -15.21
C ALA A 105 -3.67 -8.50 -16.13
N ASP A 106 -4.87 -7.93 -16.02
CA ASP A 106 -5.27 -6.75 -16.77
C ASP A 106 -4.57 -5.49 -16.26
N VAL A 107 -3.62 -5.01 -17.02
CA VAL A 107 -2.87 -3.78 -16.75
C VAL A 107 -3.29 -2.62 -17.65
N GLU A 108 -4.37 -2.77 -18.41
CA GLU A 108 -4.87 -1.67 -19.23
C GLU A 108 -5.19 -0.46 -18.35
N GLY A 109 -4.70 0.70 -18.77
CA GLY A 109 -4.86 1.96 -18.04
C GLY A 109 -3.92 2.17 -16.85
N LEU A 110 -3.05 1.20 -16.52
CA LEU A 110 -1.96 1.40 -15.56
C LEU A 110 -0.77 2.11 -16.24
N ALA A 111 -0.05 2.94 -15.50
CA ALA A 111 1.22 3.49 -15.98
C ALA A 111 2.26 2.36 -16.13
N PRO A 112 3.10 2.37 -17.19
CA PRO A 112 4.06 1.28 -17.46
C PRO A 112 5.06 1.02 -16.33
N ASP A 113 5.36 2.02 -15.50
CA ASP A 113 6.27 1.97 -14.36
C ASP A 113 5.56 1.61 -13.03
N SER A 114 4.24 1.45 -13.06
CA SER A 114 3.47 1.07 -11.87
C SER A 114 3.37 -0.43 -11.65
N TYR A 115 3.85 -1.25 -12.57
CA TYR A 115 3.88 -2.71 -12.43
C TYR A 115 5.19 -3.30 -12.98
N ASP A 116 5.55 -4.48 -12.50
CA ASP A 116 6.74 -5.19 -12.97
C ASP A 116 6.61 -5.68 -14.42
N ALA A 117 7.66 -5.54 -15.21
CA ALA A 117 7.69 -5.97 -16.61
C ALA A 117 7.48 -7.50 -16.75
N GLU A 118 7.91 -8.29 -15.77
CA GLU A 118 7.69 -9.74 -15.72
C GLU A 118 6.36 -10.13 -15.05
N ARG A 119 5.52 -9.13 -14.71
CA ARG A 119 4.19 -9.33 -14.14
C ARG A 119 4.19 -10.07 -12.80
N THR A 120 5.16 -9.81 -11.94
CA THR A 120 5.25 -10.41 -10.62
C THR A 120 4.59 -9.56 -9.53
N TYR A 121 4.41 -8.26 -9.75
CA TYR A 121 3.63 -7.38 -8.88
C TYR A 121 2.99 -6.22 -9.67
N PHE A 122 1.95 -5.62 -9.10
CA PHE A 122 1.12 -4.59 -9.74
C PHE A 122 0.80 -3.50 -8.74
N GLY A 123 1.07 -2.23 -9.08
CA GLY A 123 0.65 -1.08 -8.28
C GLY A 123 -0.86 -0.98 -8.24
N SER A 124 -1.41 -0.92 -7.04
CA SER A 124 -2.86 -0.85 -6.83
C SER A 124 -3.39 0.58 -6.76
N LYS A 125 -2.59 1.49 -6.26
CA LYS A 125 -2.89 2.91 -6.04
C LYS A 125 -1.62 3.68 -5.75
N LEU A 126 -1.67 5.00 -5.80
CA LEU A 126 -0.57 5.88 -5.42
C LEU A 126 -0.84 6.47 -4.04
N ILE A 127 0.17 6.47 -3.20
CA ILE A 127 0.20 7.09 -1.88
C ILE A 127 1.32 8.11 -1.88
N THR A 128 1.01 9.38 -1.62
CA THR A 128 2.03 10.42 -1.53
C THR A 128 2.33 10.76 -0.07
N THR A 129 3.57 11.15 0.20
CA THR A 129 4.00 11.61 1.53
C THR A 129 4.34 13.08 1.44
N GLY A 130 3.69 13.88 2.29
CA GLY A 130 3.88 15.32 2.37
C GLY A 130 3.94 15.80 3.82
N ILE A 131 3.64 17.09 4.03
CA ILE A 131 3.66 17.70 5.35
C ILE A 131 2.23 17.90 5.84
N ALA A 132 1.91 17.33 7.01
CA ALA A 132 0.68 17.63 7.74
C ALA A 132 0.99 18.66 8.84
N TYR A 133 0.02 19.54 9.12
CA TYR A 133 0.14 20.44 10.25
C TYR A 133 -1.21 20.63 10.95
N ASN A 134 -1.17 20.89 12.26
CA ASN A 134 -2.38 21.22 13.00
C ASN A 134 -2.90 22.59 12.56
N SER A 135 -4.19 22.77 12.38
CA SER A 135 -4.77 24.05 11.93
C SER A 135 -4.51 25.22 12.89
N ALA A 136 -4.16 24.93 14.15
CA ALA A 136 -3.74 25.92 15.17
C ALA A 136 -2.23 26.16 15.18
N ALA A 137 -1.44 25.54 14.29
CA ALA A 137 0.00 25.75 14.23
C ALA A 137 0.33 27.21 13.89
N ALA A 138 1.39 27.74 14.51
CA ALA A 138 1.80 29.13 14.34
C ALA A 138 2.30 29.43 12.93
N GLU A 139 3.01 28.46 12.34
CA GLU A 139 3.60 28.55 11.00
C GLU A 139 2.91 27.57 10.06
N LYS A 140 2.87 27.92 8.77
CA LYS A 140 2.37 27.04 7.70
C LYS A 140 3.55 26.64 6.83
N PRO A 141 3.97 25.36 6.84
CA PRO A 141 5.07 24.90 6.01
C PRO A 141 4.67 24.90 4.53
N GLU A 142 5.59 25.26 3.64
CA GLU A 142 5.41 25.22 2.18
C GLU A 142 6.47 24.33 1.49
N SER A 143 7.52 23.96 2.23
CA SER A 143 8.72 23.29 1.74
C SER A 143 9.22 22.28 2.76
N TRP A 144 9.84 21.20 2.28
CA TRP A 144 10.56 20.27 3.17
C TRP A 144 11.62 20.99 4.00
N ALA A 145 12.34 21.93 3.38
CA ALA A 145 13.37 22.72 4.06
C ALA A 145 12.83 23.58 5.21
N ASP A 146 11.54 23.83 5.29
CA ASP A 146 10.95 24.55 6.42
C ASP A 146 11.09 23.78 7.72
N LEU A 147 10.93 22.45 7.67
CA LEU A 147 10.91 21.59 8.86
C LEU A 147 12.23 21.59 9.66
N VAL A 148 13.33 22.01 9.03
CA VAL A 148 14.65 22.14 9.70
C VAL A 148 14.96 23.55 10.18
N LYS A 149 14.05 24.52 9.96
CA LYS A 149 14.21 25.89 10.45
C LYS A 149 13.92 26.01 11.95
N PRO A 150 14.52 26.98 12.66
CA PRO A 150 14.29 27.20 14.10
C PRO A 150 12.82 27.39 14.50
N ALA A 151 12.00 27.93 13.59
CA ALA A 151 10.56 28.11 13.83
C ALA A 151 9.79 26.79 14.03
N TYR A 152 10.33 25.67 13.55
CA TYR A 152 9.74 24.33 13.65
C TYR A 152 10.39 23.45 14.73
N LYS A 153 11.30 24.04 15.52
CA LYS A 153 12.07 23.31 16.54
C LYS A 153 11.16 22.58 17.52
N ASP A 154 11.50 21.31 17.81
CA ASP A 154 10.77 20.41 18.71
C ASP A 154 9.29 20.16 18.31
N GLY A 155 8.85 20.72 17.16
CA GLY A 155 7.47 20.66 16.68
C GLY A 155 7.15 19.54 15.70
N VAL A 156 8.15 18.84 15.17
CA VAL A 156 7.97 17.89 14.06
C VAL A 156 7.90 16.44 14.56
N VAL A 157 6.98 15.65 14.00
CA VAL A 157 6.91 14.20 14.17
C VAL A 157 6.90 13.51 12.80
N MET A 158 7.57 12.37 12.67
CA MET A 158 7.59 11.61 11.42
C MET A 158 7.43 10.11 11.66
N PRO A 159 6.93 9.34 10.66
CA PRO A 159 6.89 7.89 10.76
C PRO A 159 8.29 7.31 10.64
N SER A 160 8.60 6.31 11.46
CA SER A 160 9.90 5.61 11.37
C SER A 160 9.98 4.80 10.07
N PRO A 161 11.05 4.97 9.27
CA PRO A 161 11.34 4.13 8.10
C PRO A 161 11.69 2.69 8.50
N LEU A 162 11.99 2.43 9.77
CA LEU A 162 12.21 1.08 10.31
C LEU A 162 10.90 0.30 10.49
N TYR A 163 9.74 0.96 10.27
CA TYR A 163 8.43 0.35 10.36
C TYR A 163 7.58 0.56 9.10
N SER A 164 7.55 1.79 8.57
CA SER A 164 6.72 2.19 7.43
C SER A 164 7.48 2.10 6.12
N GLY A 165 7.00 1.30 5.15
CA GLY A 165 7.58 1.19 3.82
C GLY A 165 7.55 2.52 3.06
N ALA A 166 6.44 3.26 3.12
CA ALA A 166 6.36 4.58 2.49
C ALA A 166 7.39 5.57 3.07
N ALA A 167 7.62 5.53 4.41
CA ALA A 167 8.65 6.34 5.04
C ALA A 167 10.07 5.89 4.65
N ALA A 168 10.30 4.58 4.51
CA ALA A 168 11.59 4.05 4.08
C ALA A 168 11.90 4.45 2.63
N TYR A 169 10.91 4.34 1.74
CA TYR A 169 11.03 4.78 0.36
C TYR A 169 11.31 6.28 0.26
N MET A 170 10.51 7.10 0.97
CA MET A 170 10.74 8.54 1.05
C MET A 170 12.15 8.86 1.56
N MET A 171 12.59 8.20 2.63
CA MET A 171 13.91 8.44 3.22
C MET A 171 15.02 8.28 2.20
N SER A 172 15.03 7.16 1.48
CA SER A 172 16.07 6.91 0.48
C SER A 172 15.93 7.80 -0.75
N GLY A 173 14.69 8.14 -1.14
CA GLY A 173 14.44 9.11 -2.22
C GLY A 173 14.94 10.51 -1.87
N VAL A 174 14.66 11.00 -0.67
CA VAL A 174 15.17 12.30 -0.17
C VAL A 174 16.69 12.29 -0.05
N ALA A 175 17.28 11.19 0.41
CA ALA A 175 18.73 11.07 0.52
C ALA A 175 19.45 11.06 -0.85
N LEU A 176 18.73 10.77 -1.94
CA LEU A 176 19.20 10.88 -3.33
C LEU A 176 18.96 12.26 -3.93
N ASP A 177 18.08 13.06 -3.33
CA ASP A 177 17.75 14.39 -3.85
C ASP A 177 18.94 15.36 -3.66
N PRO A 178 19.41 16.05 -4.71
CA PRO A 178 20.59 16.91 -4.61
C PRO A 178 20.37 18.19 -3.77
N ALA A 179 19.11 18.57 -3.51
CA ALA A 179 18.78 19.75 -2.73
C ALA A 179 18.57 19.45 -1.25
N LEU A 180 18.12 18.25 -0.92
CA LEU A 180 17.83 17.84 0.45
C LEU A 180 18.93 16.93 1.02
N GLY A 181 19.23 15.84 0.35
CA GLY A 181 20.26 14.89 0.76
C GLY A 181 20.01 14.25 2.12
N TRP A 182 21.02 13.57 2.64
CA TRP A 182 20.99 13.02 4.00
C TRP A 182 21.00 14.13 5.09
N GLU A 183 21.52 15.30 4.74
CA GLU A 183 21.57 16.49 5.60
C GLU A 183 20.18 16.91 6.08
N PHE A 184 19.14 16.65 5.28
CA PHE A 184 17.77 16.90 5.71
C PHE A 184 17.40 16.09 6.97
N TYR A 185 17.75 14.81 7.03
CA TYR A 185 17.48 13.97 8.22
C TYR A 185 18.34 14.37 9.42
N THR A 186 19.60 14.73 9.20
CA THR A 186 20.45 15.31 10.25
C THR A 186 19.83 16.60 10.78
N GLY A 187 19.40 17.49 9.89
CA GLY A 187 18.72 18.73 10.26
C GLY A 187 17.41 18.51 11.02
N LEU A 188 16.60 17.53 10.63
CA LEU A 188 15.40 17.12 11.37
C LEU A 188 15.74 16.68 12.80
N LYS A 189 16.79 15.86 12.95
CA LYS A 189 17.26 15.40 14.27
C LYS A 189 17.73 16.56 15.13
N ASP A 190 18.57 17.43 14.59
CA ASP A 190 19.12 18.60 15.31
C ASP A 190 18.00 19.59 15.69
N ASN A 191 16.94 19.64 14.88
CA ASN A 191 15.74 20.45 15.13
C ASN A 191 14.73 19.77 16.09
N GLY A 192 15.09 18.65 16.71
CA GLY A 192 14.28 17.97 17.72
C GLY A 192 13.09 17.18 17.18
N THR A 193 13.13 16.78 15.89
CA THR A 193 12.12 15.89 15.31
C THR A 193 12.12 14.53 16.00
N ILE A 194 10.94 13.99 16.27
CA ILE A 194 10.78 12.64 16.83
C ILE A 194 10.26 11.67 15.75
N ALA A 195 10.81 10.45 15.74
CA ALA A 195 10.29 9.36 14.94
C ALA A 195 9.34 8.50 15.79
N VAL A 196 8.18 8.16 15.20
CA VAL A 196 7.16 7.30 15.83
C VAL A 196 6.89 6.10 14.96
N ARG A 197 6.23 5.07 15.50
CA ARG A 197 6.10 3.76 14.85
C ARG A 197 5.51 3.80 13.44
N GLY A 198 4.64 4.74 13.11
CA GLY A 198 4.08 4.80 11.76
C GLY A 198 3.11 5.95 11.57
N ASN A 199 2.53 6.06 10.37
CA ASN A 199 1.66 7.17 9.96
C ASN A 199 0.45 7.38 10.90
N GLY A 200 -0.14 6.30 11.43
CA GLY A 200 -1.25 6.43 12.39
C GLY A 200 -0.88 7.17 13.68
N ALA A 201 0.34 6.98 14.18
CA ALA A 201 0.83 7.71 15.34
C ALA A 201 1.12 9.18 15.01
N VAL A 202 1.66 9.47 13.82
CA VAL A 202 1.83 10.85 13.32
C VAL A 202 0.49 11.56 13.21
N LEU A 203 -0.49 10.93 12.56
CA LEU A 203 -1.85 11.48 12.43
C LEU A 203 -2.42 11.85 13.81
N LYS A 204 -2.34 10.92 14.76
CA LYS A 204 -2.84 11.13 16.12
C LYS A 204 -2.15 12.32 16.80
N ALA A 205 -0.83 12.40 16.70
CA ALA A 205 -0.05 13.48 17.34
C ALA A 205 -0.38 14.86 16.73
N VAL A 206 -0.49 14.94 15.39
CA VAL A 206 -0.78 16.22 14.72
C VAL A 206 -2.24 16.62 14.88
N ALA A 207 -3.20 15.73 14.61
CA ALA A 207 -4.62 16.04 14.76
C ALA A 207 -5.01 16.29 16.23
N GLY A 208 -4.34 15.63 17.18
CA GLY A 208 -4.54 15.84 18.60
C GLY A 208 -3.84 17.08 19.16
N GLY A 209 -3.03 17.79 18.37
CA GLY A 209 -2.31 18.99 18.79
C GLY A 209 -1.09 18.72 19.70
N GLU A 210 -0.65 17.47 19.83
CA GLU A 210 0.56 17.11 20.58
C GLU A 210 1.82 17.60 19.85
N LYS A 211 1.83 17.52 18.51
CA LYS A 211 2.85 18.08 17.65
C LYS A 211 2.20 18.94 16.57
N PRO A 212 2.69 20.17 16.36
CA PRO A 212 2.11 21.05 15.34
C PRO A 212 2.34 20.59 13.91
N TYR A 213 3.40 19.81 13.64
CA TYR A 213 3.81 19.41 12.29
C TYR A 213 4.12 17.92 12.22
N GLY A 214 3.87 17.33 11.05
CA GLY A 214 4.21 15.92 10.83
C GLY A 214 4.52 15.62 9.37
N VAL A 215 5.40 14.66 9.15
CA VAL A 215 5.54 13.98 7.86
C VAL A 215 4.47 12.90 7.81
N LEU A 216 3.58 12.94 6.82
CA LEU A 216 2.41 12.05 6.80
C LEU A 216 1.99 11.72 5.36
N VAL A 217 1.37 10.57 5.17
CA VAL A 217 0.75 10.21 3.90
C VAL A 217 -0.55 11.00 3.68
N ASP A 218 -0.78 11.38 2.42
CA ASP A 218 -1.85 12.26 1.96
C ASP A 218 -3.25 11.83 2.40
N PHE A 219 -3.67 10.62 2.01
CA PHE A 219 -5.04 10.14 2.25
C PHE A 219 -5.42 10.14 3.74
N MET A 220 -4.46 9.88 4.65
CA MET A 220 -4.75 9.88 6.08
C MET A 220 -5.02 11.28 6.61
N ALA A 221 -4.20 12.25 6.23
CA ALA A 221 -4.39 13.65 6.64
C ALA A 221 -5.68 14.22 6.03
N LEU A 222 -5.88 14.01 4.73
CA LEU A 222 -7.00 14.60 3.99
C LEU A 222 -8.34 13.98 4.35
N ASN A 223 -8.40 12.66 4.61
CA ASN A 223 -9.59 12.01 5.14
C ASN A 223 -9.91 12.49 6.57
N ALA A 224 -8.91 12.64 7.43
CA ALA A 224 -9.11 13.17 8.77
C ALA A 224 -9.62 14.62 8.75
N LYS A 225 -9.07 15.45 7.86
CA LYS A 225 -9.56 16.81 7.61
C LYS A 225 -11.01 16.80 7.16
N ALA A 226 -11.38 15.96 6.19
CA ALA A 226 -12.75 15.84 5.70
C ALA A 226 -13.74 15.40 6.80
N GLN A 227 -13.25 14.67 7.81
CA GLN A 227 -14.01 14.27 9.00
C GLN A 227 -14.01 15.31 10.12
N GLY A 228 -13.47 16.51 9.88
CA GLY A 228 -13.48 17.63 10.82
C GLY A 228 -12.31 17.65 11.82
N SER A 229 -11.29 16.82 11.65
CA SER A 229 -10.08 16.91 12.46
C SER A 229 -9.31 18.21 12.18
N PRO A 230 -8.69 18.87 13.17
CA PRO A 230 -7.95 20.12 13.00
C PRO A 230 -6.57 19.85 12.37
N ILE A 231 -6.55 19.31 11.17
CA ILE A 231 -5.34 18.99 10.42
C ILE A 231 -5.43 19.52 9.00
N GLU A 232 -4.31 20.01 8.50
CA GLU A 232 -4.10 20.46 7.14
C GLU A 232 -2.99 19.64 6.49
N PHE A 233 -2.95 19.62 5.16
CA PHE A 233 -1.91 18.91 4.40
C PHE A 233 -1.32 19.83 3.32
N VAL A 234 -0.01 19.71 3.13
CA VAL A 234 0.75 20.46 2.13
C VAL A 234 1.49 19.49 1.24
N PHE A 235 1.41 19.73 -0.06
CA PHE A 235 2.31 19.20 -1.06
C PHE A 235 3.50 20.16 -1.16
N PRO A 236 4.69 19.81 -0.61
CA PRO A 236 5.84 20.73 -0.58
C PRO A 236 6.30 21.17 -1.96
N ALA A 237 6.88 22.36 -2.04
CA ALA A 237 7.30 22.98 -3.31
C ALA A 237 8.32 22.14 -4.09
N GLU A 238 9.17 21.37 -3.40
CA GLU A 238 10.13 20.45 -4.02
C GLU A 238 9.42 19.24 -4.66
N GLY A 239 8.21 18.91 -4.19
CA GLY A 239 7.41 17.75 -4.57
C GLY A 239 7.24 16.77 -3.41
N VAL A 240 6.45 15.74 -3.64
CA VAL A 240 6.17 14.67 -2.68
C VAL A 240 6.79 13.36 -3.12
N SER A 241 7.23 12.55 -2.15
CA SER A 241 7.52 11.14 -2.41
C SER A 241 6.23 10.39 -2.68
N ALA A 242 6.25 9.43 -3.62
CA ALA A 242 5.10 8.63 -3.96
C ALA A 242 5.46 7.14 -4.03
N VAL A 243 4.61 6.30 -3.47
CA VAL A 243 4.71 4.84 -3.58
C VAL A 243 3.45 4.28 -4.20
N THR A 244 3.61 3.29 -5.09
CA THR A 244 2.49 2.46 -5.52
C THR A 244 2.32 1.37 -4.47
N GLU A 245 1.18 1.24 -3.83
CA GLU A 245 0.97 0.11 -2.91
C GLU A 245 0.77 -1.17 -3.72
N PRO A 246 1.84 -1.92 -4.02
CA PRO A 246 1.74 -3.06 -4.92
C PRO A 246 1.06 -4.27 -4.29
N VAL A 247 0.34 -5.02 -5.14
CA VAL A 247 -0.21 -6.34 -4.88
C VAL A 247 0.64 -7.38 -5.60
N ALA A 248 0.95 -8.51 -4.93
CA ALA A 248 1.70 -9.62 -5.49
C ALA A 248 1.22 -10.96 -4.93
N ILE A 249 1.31 -12.02 -5.74
CA ILE A 249 1.06 -13.39 -5.32
C ILE A 249 2.41 -14.03 -4.98
N LEU A 250 2.51 -14.74 -3.86
CA LEU A 250 3.74 -15.46 -3.54
C LEU A 250 3.88 -16.72 -4.41
N SER A 251 5.14 -17.05 -4.79
CA SER A 251 5.43 -18.31 -5.49
C SER A 251 5.11 -19.56 -4.66
N SER A 252 5.00 -19.39 -3.34
CA SER A 252 4.62 -20.41 -2.36
C SER A 252 3.13 -20.41 -1.99
N ALA A 253 2.32 -19.61 -2.67
CA ALA A 253 0.87 -19.49 -2.39
C ALA A 253 0.20 -20.87 -2.41
N LYS A 254 -0.61 -21.15 -1.40
CA LYS A 254 -1.42 -22.39 -1.30
C LYS A 254 -2.68 -22.27 -2.15
N ASN A 255 -3.17 -21.05 -2.33
CA ASN A 255 -4.38 -20.73 -3.09
C ASN A 255 -4.08 -19.71 -4.20
N PRO A 256 -3.21 -20.03 -5.18
CA PRO A 256 -2.79 -19.09 -6.21
C PRO A 256 -3.95 -18.60 -7.11
N GLU A 257 -4.98 -19.42 -7.32
CA GLU A 257 -6.16 -19.04 -8.12
C GLU A 257 -6.98 -17.95 -7.41
N ASP A 258 -7.18 -18.05 -6.09
CA ASP A 258 -7.84 -17.00 -5.33
C ASP A 258 -6.92 -15.77 -5.20
N GLY A 259 -5.60 -15.97 -5.19
CA GLY A 259 -4.62 -14.91 -5.32
C GLY A 259 -4.75 -14.12 -6.63
N ARG A 260 -4.93 -14.80 -7.77
CA ARG A 260 -5.19 -14.15 -9.08
C ARG A 260 -6.51 -13.38 -9.05
N ARG A 261 -7.59 -13.98 -8.52
CA ARG A 261 -8.87 -13.28 -8.36
C ARG A 261 -8.74 -12.02 -7.50
N PHE A 262 -7.90 -12.07 -6.45
CA PHE A 262 -7.65 -10.90 -5.62
C PHE A 262 -6.91 -9.81 -6.39
N VAL A 263 -5.87 -10.15 -7.15
CA VAL A 263 -5.15 -9.22 -8.05
C VAL A 263 -6.12 -8.63 -9.06
N ASP A 264 -6.92 -9.45 -9.75
CA ASP A 264 -7.91 -9.00 -10.73
C ASP A 264 -8.92 -8.03 -10.12
N PHE A 265 -9.40 -8.32 -8.91
CA PHE A 265 -10.29 -7.42 -8.19
C PHE A 265 -9.62 -6.08 -7.89
N ILE A 266 -8.39 -6.08 -7.36
CA ILE A 266 -7.64 -4.86 -7.05
C ILE A 266 -7.45 -3.99 -8.31
N LEU A 267 -7.17 -4.61 -9.45
CA LEU A 267 -6.92 -3.92 -10.72
C LEU A 267 -8.22 -3.60 -11.50
N SER A 268 -9.36 -4.15 -11.09
CA SER A 268 -10.66 -3.90 -11.74
C SER A 268 -11.16 -2.48 -11.49
N ASP A 269 -12.09 -2.02 -12.32
CA ASP A 269 -12.78 -0.74 -12.12
C ASP A 269 -13.44 -0.64 -10.73
N ALA A 270 -13.97 -1.74 -10.21
CA ALA A 270 -14.57 -1.78 -8.88
C ALA A 270 -13.52 -1.58 -7.76
N GLY A 271 -12.38 -2.26 -7.85
CA GLY A 271 -11.28 -2.11 -6.92
C GLY A 271 -10.64 -0.72 -6.98
N GLN A 272 -10.46 -0.18 -8.19
CA GLN A 272 -9.90 1.15 -8.39
C GLN A 272 -10.85 2.26 -7.91
N LYS A 273 -12.16 2.10 -8.12
CA LYS A 273 -13.18 2.99 -7.57
C LYS A 273 -13.19 2.93 -6.04
N LEU A 274 -13.10 1.73 -5.46
CA LEU A 274 -13.00 1.56 -4.01
C LEU A 274 -11.76 2.29 -3.44
N ALA A 275 -10.61 2.17 -4.10
CA ALA A 275 -9.40 2.89 -3.69
C ALA A 275 -9.63 4.43 -3.69
N ARG A 276 -10.25 4.97 -4.74
CA ARG A 276 -10.64 6.38 -4.82
C ARG A 276 -11.59 6.77 -3.67
N ASP A 277 -12.64 5.98 -3.45
CA ASP A 277 -13.67 6.26 -2.45
C ASP A 277 -13.11 6.17 -1.00
N MET A 278 -12.00 5.46 -0.82
CA MET A 278 -11.22 5.46 0.42
C MET A 278 -10.24 6.65 0.53
N GLY A 279 -10.18 7.52 -0.49
CA GLY A 279 -9.33 8.72 -0.50
C GLY A 279 -7.92 8.50 -1.08
N TYR A 280 -7.65 7.36 -1.70
CA TYR A 280 -6.38 7.14 -2.39
C TYR A 280 -6.41 7.66 -3.83
N LEU A 281 -5.23 7.87 -4.40
CA LEU A 281 -5.07 8.11 -5.83
C LEU A 281 -5.11 6.75 -6.56
N PRO A 282 -6.14 6.45 -7.38
CA PRO A 282 -6.20 5.18 -8.10
C PRO A 282 -5.02 5.01 -9.06
N ALA A 283 -4.60 3.77 -9.29
CA ALA A 283 -3.58 3.46 -10.29
C ALA A 283 -4.11 3.63 -11.73
N LYS A 284 -5.42 3.44 -11.94
CA LYS A 284 -6.10 3.69 -13.22
C LYS A 284 -6.78 5.05 -13.20
N ALA A 285 -6.38 5.95 -14.10
CA ALA A 285 -6.96 7.30 -14.21
C ALA A 285 -8.48 7.27 -14.51
N SER A 286 -8.98 6.21 -15.15
CA SER A 286 -10.41 5.99 -15.45
C SER A 286 -11.30 5.92 -14.19
N ALA A 287 -10.74 5.57 -13.05
CA ALA A 287 -11.47 5.54 -11.78
C ALA A 287 -11.77 6.94 -11.21
N GLY A 288 -11.20 7.99 -11.82
CA GLY A 288 -11.37 9.37 -11.36
C GLY A 288 -10.41 9.73 -10.21
N ARG A 289 -10.67 10.87 -9.59
CA ARG A 289 -9.87 11.45 -8.51
C ARG A 289 -10.60 11.35 -7.17
N PRO A 290 -9.89 11.24 -6.04
CA PRO A 290 -10.54 11.38 -4.73
C PRO A 290 -11.06 12.81 -4.53
N ASP A 291 -12.09 12.99 -3.72
CA ASP A 291 -12.81 14.25 -3.52
C ASP A 291 -11.90 15.41 -3.06
N TRP A 292 -10.80 15.09 -2.37
CA TRP A 292 -9.84 16.09 -1.90
C TRP A 292 -8.91 16.62 -2.99
N LEU A 293 -8.84 15.98 -4.19
CA LEU A 293 -8.01 16.42 -5.30
C LEU A 293 -8.87 17.03 -6.42
N PRO A 294 -9.01 18.37 -6.48
CA PRO A 294 -9.81 19.03 -7.51
C PRO A 294 -9.29 18.76 -8.92
N GLU A 295 -10.17 18.89 -9.91
CA GLU A 295 -9.79 18.83 -11.32
C GLU A 295 -8.74 19.92 -11.67
N GLY A 296 -7.78 19.55 -12.51
CA GLY A 296 -6.71 20.46 -12.96
C GLY A 296 -5.58 20.68 -11.96
N VAL A 297 -5.68 20.16 -10.73
CA VAL A 297 -4.56 20.18 -9.79
C VAL A 297 -3.64 18.99 -10.06
N GLU A 298 -2.38 19.26 -10.32
CA GLU A 298 -1.33 18.25 -10.49
C GLU A 298 -0.47 18.18 -9.23
N ILE A 299 -0.17 16.95 -8.78
CA ILE A 299 0.72 16.70 -7.66
C ILE A 299 2.14 16.59 -8.24
N LYS A 300 3.04 17.48 -7.81
CA LYS A 300 4.44 17.39 -8.16
C LYS A 300 5.10 16.25 -7.40
N LEU A 301 5.64 15.28 -8.12
CA LEU A 301 6.38 14.17 -7.53
C LEU A 301 7.87 14.49 -7.47
N MET A 302 8.53 14.07 -6.41
CA MET A 302 9.99 14.02 -6.35
C MET A 302 10.48 12.91 -7.29
N PRO A 303 11.52 13.16 -8.10
CA PRO A 303 12.13 12.10 -8.88
C PRO A 303 12.65 11.00 -7.97
N ALA A 304 12.31 9.74 -8.28
CA ALA A 304 12.84 8.60 -7.56
C ALA A 304 13.14 7.47 -8.54
N ASP A 305 14.40 7.05 -8.57
CA ASP A 305 14.83 5.85 -9.28
C ASP A 305 14.69 4.66 -8.32
N ILE A 306 13.72 3.80 -8.57
CA ILE A 306 13.44 2.62 -7.73
C ILE A 306 14.68 1.72 -7.57
N LYS A 307 15.51 1.62 -8.61
CA LYS A 307 16.74 0.81 -8.54
C LYS A 307 17.74 1.44 -7.58
N ALA A 308 17.99 2.75 -7.71
CA ALA A 308 18.88 3.47 -6.82
C ALA A 308 18.38 3.46 -5.37
N VAL A 309 17.06 3.57 -5.15
CA VAL A 309 16.45 3.42 -3.82
C VAL A 309 16.66 2.00 -3.29
N THR A 310 16.42 0.97 -4.11
CA THR A 310 16.58 -0.44 -3.70
C THR A 310 18.02 -0.78 -3.28
N GLU A 311 19.01 -0.22 -3.98
CA GLU A 311 20.43 -0.47 -3.70
C GLU A 311 20.91 0.11 -2.37
N ARG A 312 20.24 1.15 -1.86
CA ARG A 312 20.67 1.89 -0.66
C ARG A 312 19.78 1.77 0.57
N ILE A 313 18.54 1.34 0.42
CA ILE A 313 17.51 1.42 1.46
C ILE A 313 17.92 0.78 2.79
N GLU A 314 18.64 -0.34 2.76
CA GLU A 314 19.09 -1.01 3.98
C GLU A 314 20.23 -0.23 4.69
N ALA A 315 21.15 0.36 3.93
CA ALA A 315 22.18 1.24 4.48
C ALA A 315 21.54 2.53 5.07
N ASP A 316 20.55 3.08 4.40
CA ASP A 316 19.84 4.25 4.87
C ASP A 316 19.04 3.95 6.16
N LYS A 317 18.40 2.78 6.26
CA LYS A 317 17.74 2.33 7.51
C LYS A 317 18.74 2.21 8.66
N ALA A 318 19.92 1.66 8.41
CA ALA A 318 20.96 1.58 9.42
C ALA A 318 21.40 2.98 9.89
N GLY A 319 21.68 3.91 8.94
CA GLY A 319 22.00 5.31 9.27
C GLY A 319 20.88 6.02 10.02
N PHE A 320 19.60 5.75 9.67
CA PHE A 320 18.47 6.30 10.40
C PHE A 320 18.41 5.77 11.84
N ALA A 321 18.64 4.49 12.04
CA ALA A 321 18.67 3.88 13.36
C ALA A 321 19.80 4.48 14.24
N GLU A 322 20.97 4.76 13.66
CA GLU A 322 22.05 5.47 14.35
C GLU A 322 21.65 6.92 14.75
N LEU A 323 20.92 7.61 13.87
CA LEU A 323 20.55 8.99 14.06
C LEU A 323 19.37 9.17 15.02
N PHE A 324 18.32 8.36 14.90
CA PHE A 324 17.06 8.53 15.66
C PHE A 324 16.81 7.46 16.72
N GLY A 325 17.61 6.41 16.75
CA GLY A 325 17.39 5.22 17.55
C GLY A 325 16.50 4.20 16.82
N GLY A 326 16.70 2.92 17.08
CA GLY A 326 15.92 1.82 16.52
C GLY A 326 14.78 1.38 17.41
#